data_3de9ff294f852f6fa886919ac74783a2
#
_entry.id   3de9ff294f852f6fa886919ac74783a2
#
_cell.length_a   1.000
_cell.length_b   1.000
_cell.length_c   1.000
_cell.angle_alpha   90.00
_cell.angle_beta   90.00
_cell.angle_gamma   90.00
#
_symmetry.space_group_name_H-M   'P 1'
#
loop_
_entity.id
_entity.type
_entity.pdbx_description
1 polymer ?
#
loop_
_entity_poly.entity_id
_entity_poly.type
_entity_poly.pdbx_seq_one_letter_code
_entity_poly.pdbx_strand_id
1 'polypeptide(L)'
;GAFATIGKYLELTNHTEFTISDDAARNVKLALQTMRNYCNLKDWGLGIAGRHPFDGSISNDAVQTFALLADRGDLTGSGNKIDEELAADYLRLNRTSSPYKRKFEQAGIKAASSPQGFFVYNYGALGIHRFGNWMVTLKGYNTDVCVPKYIQKTTVTVVIRVMDRYRF
;
A
#
# COMPACT_ATOMS: atom_id res chain seq x y z
N GLY A 1 2.24 -4.64 -11.65
CA GLY A 1 1.67 -5.76 -10.92
C GLY A 1 0.18 -5.62 -10.65
N ALA A 2 -0.39 -6.52 -9.85
CA ALA A 2 -1.84 -6.66 -9.64
C ALA A 2 -2.55 -5.33 -9.29
N PHE A 3 -1.99 -4.52 -8.40
CA PHE A 3 -2.59 -3.23 -8.03
C PHE A 3 -2.73 -2.27 -9.22
N ALA A 4 -1.71 -2.16 -10.06
CA ALA A 4 -1.79 -1.33 -11.26
C ALA A 4 -2.86 -1.83 -12.24
N THR A 5 -3.02 -3.15 -12.36
CA THR A 5 -4.07 -3.74 -13.21
C THR A 5 -5.47 -3.46 -12.68
N ILE A 6 -5.67 -3.59 -11.36
CA ILE A 6 -6.93 -3.23 -10.71
C ILE A 6 -7.21 -1.74 -10.89
N GLY A 7 -6.19 -0.88 -10.76
CA GLY A 7 -6.34 0.55 -10.99
C GLY A 7 -6.85 0.86 -12.40
N LYS A 8 -6.27 0.24 -13.43
CA LYS A 8 -6.76 0.41 -14.81
C LYS A 8 -8.19 -0.07 -15.01
N TYR A 9 -8.58 -1.15 -14.34
CA TYR A 9 -9.96 -1.61 -14.39
C TYR A 9 -10.90 -0.60 -13.72
N LEU A 10 -10.56 -0.09 -12.54
CA LEU A 10 -11.34 0.92 -11.83
C LEU A 10 -11.46 2.22 -12.66
N GLU A 11 -10.39 2.65 -13.31
CA GLU A 11 -10.41 3.84 -14.18
C GLU A 11 -11.45 3.74 -15.28
N LEU A 12 -11.65 2.53 -15.83
CA LEU A 12 -12.62 2.30 -16.89
C LEU A 12 -14.04 2.05 -16.38
N THR A 13 -14.22 1.55 -15.18
CA THR A 13 -15.49 1.02 -14.70
C THR A 13 -16.10 1.76 -13.52
N ASN A 14 -15.35 2.63 -12.82
CA ASN A 14 -15.91 3.42 -11.74
C ASN A 14 -17.10 4.23 -12.23
N HIS A 15 -18.13 4.27 -11.38
CA HIS A 15 -19.40 4.95 -11.66
C HIS A 15 -20.21 4.39 -12.85
N THR A 16 -19.91 3.15 -13.25
CA THR A 16 -20.69 2.41 -14.25
C THR A 16 -21.30 1.14 -13.64
N GLU A 17 -22.21 0.50 -14.37
CA GLU A 17 -22.77 -0.80 -13.96
C GLU A 17 -21.75 -1.94 -13.90
N PHE A 18 -20.58 -1.76 -14.54
CA PHE A 18 -19.50 -2.74 -14.58
C PHE A 18 -18.48 -2.56 -13.44
N THR A 19 -18.73 -1.66 -12.50
CA THR A 19 -17.83 -1.48 -11.36
C THR A 19 -17.75 -2.75 -10.50
N ILE A 20 -16.63 -2.92 -9.79
CA ILE A 20 -16.47 -4.06 -8.87
C ILE A 20 -17.51 -4.01 -7.74
N SER A 21 -17.87 -5.16 -7.20
CA SER A 21 -18.78 -5.23 -6.05
C SER A 21 -18.15 -4.58 -4.81
N ASP A 22 -18.97 -4.21 -3.84
CA ASP A 22 -18.49 -3.63 -2.58
C ASP A 22 -17.58 -4.59 -1.80
N ASP A 23 -17.86 -5.89 -1.84
CA ASP A 23 -17.00 -6.90 -1.21
C ASP A 23 -15.62 -6.96 -1.88
N ALA A 24 -15.57 -6.93 -3.20
CA ALA A 24 -14.31 -6.88 -3.93
C ALA A 24 -13.55 -5.57 -3.64
N ALA A 25 -14.25 -4.45 -3.58
CA ALA A 25 -13.68 -3.15 -3.24
C ALA A 25 -13.10 -3.13 -1.81
N ARG A 26 -13.80 -3.71 -0.83
CA ARG A 26 -13.28 -3.88 0.55
C ARG A 26 -12.02 -4.72 0.59
N ASN A 27 -11.96 -5.81 -0.17
CA ASN A 27 -10.76 -6.64 -0.25
C ASN A 27 -9.58 -5.89 -0.89
N VAL A 28 -9.83 -5.09 -1.94
CA VAL A 28 -8.80 -4.24 -2.55
C VAL A 28 -8.32 -3.17 -1.56
N LYS A 29 -9.24 -2.53 -0.83
CA LYS A 29 -8.90 -1.56 0.23
C LYS A 29 -8.00 -2.20 1.28
N LEU A 30 -8.36 -3.37 1.80
CA LEU A 30 -7.56 -4.09 2.79
C LEU A 30 -6.15 -4.41 2.27
N ALA A 31 -6.04 -4.84 1.01
CA ALA A 31 -4.76 -5.12 0.38
C ALA A 31 -3.89 -3.87 0.21
N LEU A 32 -4.48 -2.73 -0.17
CA LEU A 32 -3.79 -1.44 -0.27
C LEU A 32 -3.31 -0.96 1.12
N GLN A 33 -4.13 -1.07 2.15
CA GLN A 33 -3.78 -0.74 3.52
C GLN A 33 -2.67 -1.64 4.07
N THR A 34 -2.71 -2.93 3.75
CA THR A 34 -1.63 -3.86 4.06
C THR A 34 -0.32 -3.43 3.39
N MET A 35 -0.37 -3.08 2.10
CA MET A 35 0.80 -2.56 1.38
C MET A 35 1.35 -1.30 2.02
N ARG A 36 0.50 -0.36 2.44
CA ARG A 36 0.90 0.83 3.21
C ARG A 36 1.75 0.50 4.43
N ASN A 37 1.40 -0.57 5.15
CA ASN A 37 2.07 -0.93 6.40
C ASN A 37 3.48 -1.49 6.18
N TYR A 38 3.72 -2.25 5.11
CA TYR A 38 5.03 -2.86 4.85
C TYR A 38 5.92 -2.05 3.90
N CYS A 39 5.45 -0.93 3.38
CA CYS A 39 6.24 -0.04 2.54
C CYS A 39 6.72 1.19 3.31
N ASN A 40 7.96 1.61 3.07
CA ASN A 40 8.42 2.94 3.44
C ASN A 40 8.08 3.91 2.31
N LEU A 41 6.98 4.62 2.44
CA LEU A 41 6.35 5.34 1.34
C LEU A 41 6.14 4.40 0.14
N LYS A 42 6.91 4.58 -0.93
CA LYS A 42 6.86 3.73 -2.12
C LYS A 42 7.85 2.57 -2.09
N ASP A 43 8.84 2.61 -1.21
CA ASP A 43 9.90 1.62 -1.20
C ASP A 43 9.48 0.37 -0.41
N TRP A 44 9.74 -0.78 -0.99
CA TRP A 44 9.52 -2.07 -0.34
C TRP A 44 10.75 -2.44 0.50
N GLY A 45 10.51 -3.15 1.58
CA GLY A 45 11.61 -3.73 2.34
C GLY A 45 12.33 -4.83 1.55
N LEU A 46 13.60 -5.08 1.91
CA LEU A 46 14.35 -6.20 1.36
C LEU A 46 13.60 -7.52 1.59
N GLY A 47 13.59 -8.39 0.58
CA GLY A 47 12.96 -9.69 0.65
C GLY A 47 11.42 -9.68 0.49
N ILE A 48 10.78 -8.52 0.37
CA ILE A 48 9.33 -8.41 0.14
C ILE A 48 9.02 -8.38 -1.36
N ALA A 49 9.92 -7.87 -2.17
CA ALA A 49 9.73 -7.68 -3.61
C ALA A 49 9.84 -8.95 -4.47
N GLY A 50 9.70 -10.13 -3.89
CA GLY A 50 9.75 -11.41 -4.59
C GLY A 50 11.10 -11.64 -5.26
N ARG A 51 11.13 -11.73 -6.60
CA ARG A 51 12.37 -11.97 -7.36
C ARG A 51 13.31 -10.76 -7.51
N HIS A 52 12.95 -9.63 -6.94
CA HIS A 52 13.77 -8.41 -6.89
C HIS A 52 14.11 -8.07 -5.44
N PRO A 53 14.96 -8.88 -4.76
CA PRO A 53 15.11 -8.79 -3.30
C PRO A 53 15.77 -7.50 -2.83
N PHE A 54 16.52 -6.81 -3.70
CA PHE A 54 17.31 -5.65 -3.34
C PHE A 54 16.70 -4.32 -3.79
N ASP A 55 15.72 -4.36 -4.66
CA ASP A 55 15.03 -3.17 -5.14
C ASP A 55 13.52 -3.43 -5.26
N GLY A 56 12.81 -2.37 -5.43
CA GLY A 56 11.40 -2.42 -5.69
C GLY A 56 10.67 -1.27 -5.02
N SER A 57 9.75 -0.73 -5.77
CA SER A 57 8.89 0.34 -5.30
C SER A 57 7.47 0.16 -5.83
N ILE A 58 6.54 0.77 -5.14
CA ILE A 58 5.17 0.89 -5.64
C ILE A 58 5.19 1.79 -6.88
N SER A 59 4.70 1.29 -7.99
CA SER A 59 4.58 2.07 -9.22
C SER A 59 3.57 3.22 -9.06
N ASN A 60 3.71 4.26 -9.86
CA ASN A 60 2.74 5.35 -9.87
C ASN A 60 1.32 4.87 -10.20
N ASP A 61 1.18 3.88 -11.09
CA ASP A 61 -0.11 3.27 -11.41
C ASP A 61 -0.73 2.56 -10.18
N ALA A 62 0.09 1.90 -9.36
CA ALA A 62 -0.39 1.29 -8.12
C ALA A 62 -0.76 2.35 -7.06
N VAL A 63 -0.07 3.48 -7.01
CA VAL A 63 -0.47 4.63 -6.18
C VAL A 63 -1.79 5.22 -6.67
N GLN A 64 -1.98 5.31 -7.98
CA GLN A 64 -3.24 5.78 -8.57
C GLN A 64 -4.46 4.93 -8.16
N THR A 65 -4.25 3.64 -7.88
CA THR A 65 -5.33 2.76 -7.43
C THR A 65 -5.93 3.19 -6.08
N PHE A 66 -5.14 3.79 -5.18
CA PHE A 66 -5.69 4.39 -3.96
C PHE A 66 -6.68 5.51 -4.28
N ALA A 67 -6.33 6.38 -5.22
CA ALA A 67 -7.19 7.49 -5.60
C ALA A 67 -8.48 7.02 -6.29
N LEU A 68 -8.37 6.07 -7.20
CA LEU A 68 -9.52 5.53 -7.94
C LEU A 68 -10.49 4.80 -7.02
N LEU A 69 -9.98 4.04 -6.06
CA LEU A 69 -10.83 3.38 -5.07
C LEU A 69 -11.42 4.38 -4.07
N ALA A 70 -10.67 5.40 -3.67
CA ALA A 70 -11.18 6.48 -2.82
C ALA A 70 -12.32 7.25 -3.49
N ASP A 71 -12.20 7.51 -4.79
CA ASP A 71 -13.19 8.23 -5.59
C ASP A 71 -14.49 7.47 -5.82
N ARG A 72 -14.47 6.17 -5.64
CA ARG A 72 -15.69 5.33 -5.67
C ARG A 72 -16.64 5.66 -4.52
N GLY A 73 -16.14 6.14 -3.42
CA GLY A 73 -16.86 6.45 -2.20
C GLY A 73 -16.53 5.53 -1.03
N ASP A 74 -17.05 5.88 0.12
CA ASP A 74 -16.83 5.14 1.34
C ASP A 74 -17.52 3.77 1.31
N LEU A 75 -16.77 2.75 1.71
CA LEU A 75 -17.21 1.36 1.75
C LEU A 75 -17.81 0.94 3.10
N THR A 76 -17.85 1.85 4.07
CA THR A 76 -18.41 1.61 5.42
C THR A 76 -19.89 1.86 5.53
N GLY A 77 -20.52 2.41 4.48
CA GLY A 77 -21.94 2.75 4.47
C GLY A 77 -22.25 4.13 5.09
N SER A 78 -21.25 4.96 5.32
CA SER A 78 -21.45 6.35 5.80
C SER A 78 -22.13 7.24 4.77
N GLY A 79 -22.16 6.84 3.51
CA GLY A 79 -22.68 7.65 2.41
C GLY A 79 -21.73 8.72 1.90
N ASN A 80 -20.51 8.79 2.41
CA ASN A 80 -19.51 9.73 1.92
C ASN A 80 -19.10 9.40 0.49
N LYS A 81 -19.00 10.44 -0.34
CA LYS A 81 -18.64 10.32 -1.76
C LYS A 81 -17.14 10.00 -1.99
N ILE A 82 -16.32 10.10 -0.96
CA ILE A 82 -14.89 9.84 -0.99
C ILE A 82 -14.55 8.96 0.22
N ASP A 83 -13.79 7.90 -0.01
CA ASP A 83 -13.15 7.17 1.09
C ASP A 83 -11.95 7.98 1.59
N GLU A 84 -12.15 8.68 2.71
CA GLU A 84 -11.17 9.64 3.25
C GLU A 84 -9.85 8.97 3.64
N GLU A 85 -9.90 7.72 4.11
CA GLU A 85 -8.70 6.99 4.53
C GLU A 85 -7.81 6.67 3.33
N LEU A 86 -8.39 6.15 2.26
CA LEU A 86 -7.65 5.88 1.02
C LEU A 86 -7.16 7.16 0.34
N ALA A 87 -7.98 8.23 0.38
CA ALA A 87 -7.59 9.53 -0.14
C ALA A 87 -6.41 10.13 0.63
N ALA A 88 -6.41 10.02 1.97
CA ALA A 88 -5.32 10.47 2.81
C ALA A 88 -4.02 9.67 2.54
N ASP A 89 -4.13 8.35 2.35
CA ASP A 89 -3.00 7.51 1.94
C ASP A 89 -2.47 7.88 0.55
N TYR A 90 -3.36 8.15 -0.39
CA TYR A 90 -2.96 8.66 -1.71
C TYR A 90 -2.17 9.97 -1.61
N LEU A 91 -2.68 10.93 -0.84
CA LEU A 91 -2.00 12.21 -0.63
C LEU A 91 -0.61 12.05 0.01
N ARG A 92 -0.45 11.07 0.89
CA ARG A 92 0.84 10.73 1.48
C ARG A 92 1.82 10.16 0.46
N LEU A 93 1.36 9.31 -0.46
CA LEU A 93 2.19 8.59 -1.43
C LEU A 93 2.45 9.40 -2.70
N ASN A 94 1.49 10.22 -3.13
CA ASN A 94 1.59 11.01 -4.36
C ASN A 94 2.08 12.43 -4.08
N ARG A 95 3.31 12.70 -4.48
CA ARG A 95 3.94 14.02 -4.32
C ARG A 95 3.75 14.94 -5.53
N THR A 96 3.25 14.41 -6.65
CA THR A 96 3.05 15.17 -7.86
C THR A 96 1.65 15.80 -7.92
N SER A 97 1.52 16.88 -8.68
CA SER A 97 0.20 17.45 -8.94
C SER A 97 -0.65 16.48 -9.76
N SER A 98 -1.91 16.33 -9.39
CA SER A 98 -2.87 15.48 -10.10
C SER A 98 -4.30 15.99 -9.90
N PRO A 99 -5.27 15.60 -10.75
CA PRO A 99 -6.67 15.92 -10.54
C PRO A 99 -7.21 15.39 -9.20
N TYR A 100 -6.85 14.15 -8.82
CA TYR A 100 -7.27 13.55 -7.56
C TYR A 100 -6.66 14.26 -6.35
N LYS A 101 -5.39 14.65 -6.42
CA LYS A 101 -4.76 15.44 -5.34
C LYS A 101 -5.56 16.71 -5.09
N ARG A 102 -5.85 17.48 -6.13
CA ARG A 102 -6.65 18.72 -6.02
C ARG A 102 -8.04 18.44 -5.46
N LYS A 103 -8.72 17.39 -5.97
CA LYS A 103 -10.06 17.00 -5.52
C LYS A 103 -10.09 16.70 -4.02
N PHE A 104 -9.12 15.92 -3.51
CA PHE A 104 -9.07 15.50 -2.11
C PHE A 104 -8.66 16.65 -1.19
N GLU A 105 -7.71 17.49 -1.60
CA GLU A 105 -7.33 18.70 -0.86
C GLU A 105 -8.50 19.71 -0.78
N GLN A 106 -9.26 19.90 -1.84
CA GLN A 106 -10.48 20.72 -1.84
C GLN A 106 -11.59 20.16 -0.95
N ALA A 107 -11.65 18.83 -0.79
CA ALA A 107 -12.53 18.18 0.18
C ALA A 107 -12.05 18.30 1.63
N GLY A 108 -10.91 18.98 1.89
CA GLY A 108 -10.34 19.17 3.22
C GLY A 108 -9.55 17.97 3.74
N ILE A 109 -9.31 16.95 2.90
CA ILE A 109 -8.58 15.75 3.30
C ILE A 109 -7.08 16.06 3.36
N LYS A 110 -6.44 15.66 4.44
CA LYS A 110 -5.00 15.82 4.65
C LYS A 110 -4.27 14.51 4.39
N ALA A 111 -3.00 14.60 4.01
CA ALA A 111 -2.16 13.43 3.86
C ALA A 111 -2.07 12.62 5.17
N ALA A 112 -2.19 11.30 5.07
CA ALA A 112 -2.10 10.41 6.21
C ALA A 112 -0.70 10.49 6.86
N SER A 113 -0.67 10.35 8.18
CA SER A 113 0.58 10.14 8.90
C SER A 113 1.20 8.78 8.58
N SER A 114 2.48 8.60 8.90
CA SER A 114 3.13 7.29 8.80
C SER A 114 2.44 6.29 9.72
N PRO A 115 2.10 5.08 9.25
CA PRO A 115 1.59 4.04 10.13
C PRO A 115 2.56 3.78 11.28
N GLN A 116 2.02 3.53 12.47
CA GLN A 116 2.80 3.21 13.68
C GLN A 116 2.31 1.88 14.23
N GLY A 117 3.17 1.15 14.92
CA GLY A 117 2.81 -0.08 15.60
C GLY A 117 3.50 -1.31 15.04
N PHE A 118 3.00 -2.46 15.45
CA PHE A 118 3.51 -3.78 15.07
C PHE A 118 2.49 -4.51 14.22
N PHE A 119 2.93 -4.99 13.05
CA PHE A 119 2.09 -5.69 12.09
C PHE A 119 2.69 -7.07 11.81
N VAL A 120 1.85 -8.10 11.82
CA VAL A 120 2.27 -9.48 11.52
C VAL A 120 1.40 -10.05 10.40
N TYR A 121 2.06 -10.57 9.38
CA TYR A 121 1.43 -11.23 8.24
C TYR A 121 1.91 -12.68 8.18
N ASN A 122 1.20 -13.57 8.86
CA ASN A 122 1.61 -14.96 9.08
C ASN A 122 1.86 -15.72 7.78
N TYR A 123 0.95 -15.59 6.80
CA TYR A 123 1.10 -16.27 5.50
C TYR A 123 2.29 -15.77 4.70
N GLY A 124 2.75 -14.57 4.97
CA GLY A 124 3.95 -14.01 4.36
C GLY A 124 5.21 -14.21 5.22
N ALA A 125 5.10 -14.81 6.40
CA ALA A 125 6.15 -14.85 7.42
C ALA A 125 6.85 -13.48 7.56
N LEU A 126 6.04 -12.42 7.68
CA LEU A 126 6.49 -11.03 7.67
C LEU A 126 6.04 -10.35 8.96
N GLY A 127 7.01 -9.84 9.72
CA GLY A 127 6.80 -8.94 10.85
C GLY A 127 7.31 -7.55 10.53
N ILE A 128 6.61 -6.53 10.97
CA ILE A 128 6.96 -5.13 10.74
C ILE A 128 6.74 -4.38 12.03
N HIS A 129 7.75 -3.63 12.45
CA HIS A 129 7.61 -2.68 13.55
C HIS A 129 7.91 -1.28 13.05
N ARG A 130 6.97 -0.36 13.27
CA ARG A 130 7.06 1.04 12.86
C ARG A 130 6.93 1.91 14.09
N PHE A 131 7.92 2.77 14.31
CA PHE A 131 7.93 3.70 15.43
C PHE A 131 8.66 4.99 15.05
N GLY A 132 8.00 6.13 15.20
CA GLY A 132 8.58 7.41 14.83
C GLY A 132 9.03 7.43 13.37
N ASN A 133 10.32 7.63 13.15
CA ASN A 133 10.95 7.74 11.84
C ASN A 133 11.63 6.46 11.36
N TRP A 134 11.43 5.33 12.03
CA TRP A 134 12.08 4.10 11.64
C TRP A 134 11.08 2.96 11.42
N MET A 135 11.50 2.01 10.65
CA MET A 135 10.77 0.78 10.37
C MET A 135 11.76 -0.39 10.37
N VAL A 136 11.40 -1.44 11.09
CA VAL A 136 12.10 -2.73 11.04
C VAL A 136 11.20 -3.73 10.34
N THR A 137 11.76 -4.45 9.40
CA THR A 137 11.08 -5.53 8.69
C THR A 137 11.81 -6.84 8.97
N LEU A 138 11.07 -7.83 9.43
CA LEU A 138 11.55 -9.19 9.64
C LEU A 138 10.86 -10.10 8.64
N LYS A 139 11.60 -10.68 7.71
CA LYS A 139 11.09 -11.62 6.72
C LYS A 139 11.67 -13.00 6.98
N GLY A 140 10.79 -13.97 7.27
CA GLY A 140 11.13 -15.37 7.41
C GLY A 140 10.98 -16.12 6.08
N TYR A 141 11.82 -17.11 5.86
CA TYR A 141 11.75 -18.04 4.74
C TYR A 141 11.91 -19.47 5.26
N ASN A 142 11.06 -20.36 4.83
CA ASN A 142 11.19 -21.79 5.07
C ASN A 142 10.63 -22.57 3.86
N THR A 143 10.58 -23.89 3.94
CA THR A 143 10.06 -24.75 2.87
C THR A 143 8.59 -24.52 2.54
N ASP A 144 7.79 -24.02 3.49
CA ASP A 144 6.35 -23.82 3.36
C ASP A 144 6.01 -22.38 2.92
N VAL A 145 6.91 -21.43 3.20
CA VAL A 145 6.77 -20.04 2.77
C VAL A 145 7.64 -19.82 1.55
N CYS A 146 7.00 -19.57 0.41
CA CYS A 146 7.64 -19.38 -0.89
C CYS A 146 8.89 -18.52 -0.81
N VAL A 147 10.00 -19.16 -1.18
CA VAL A 147 11.33 -18.55 -1.24
C VAL A 147 11.51 -17.94 -2.62
N PRO A 148 12.07 -16.75 -2.76
CA PRO A 148 12.66 -16.33 -4.02
C PRO A 148 13.63 -17.43 -4.48
N LYS A 149 13.61 -17.78 -5.73
CA LYS A 149 14.23 -18.95 -6.40
C LYS A 149 15.71 -19.29 -6.05
N TYR A 150 16.34 -18.54 -5.16
CA TYR A 150 17.78 -18.61 -4.88
C TYR A 150 18.16 -18.88 -3.40
N ILE A 151 17.20 -19.10 -2.51
CA ILE A 151 17.51 -19.34 -1.08
C ILE A 151 17.08 -20.75 -0.70
N GLN A 152 18.03 -21.68 -0.62
CA GLN A 152 17.81 -23.09 -0.28
C GLN A 152 17.86 -23.41 1.22
N LYS A 153 17.94 -22.43 2.11
CA LYS A 153 18.03 -22.65 3.56
C LYS A 153 17.09 -21.69 4.29
N THR A 154 16.63 -22.11 5.46
CA THR A 154 15.90 -21.23 6.38
C THR A 154 16.71 -19.98 6.66
N THR A 155 16.27 -18.86 6.15
CA THR A 155 16.95 -17.58 6.33
C THR A 155 15.99 -16.60 6.95
N VAL A 156 16.41 -15.96 8.02
CA VAL A 156 15.73 -14.81 8.60
C VAL A 156 16.50 -13.57 8.17
N THR A 157 15.88 -12.74 7.36
CA THR A 157 16.47 -11.46 6.97
C THR A 157 15.88 -10.36 7.81
N VAL A 158 16.70 -9.78 8.67
CA VAL A 158 16.33 -8.59 9.44
C VAL A 158 16.81 -7.37 8.67
N VAL A 159 15.88 -6.54 8.24
CA VAL A 159 16.20 -5.27 7.59
C VAL A 159 15.75 -4.13 8.48
N ILE A 160 16.73 -3.40 8.99
CA ILE A 160 16.47 -2.15 9.69
C ILE A 160 16.63 -1.02 8.67
N ARG A 161 15.53 -0.38 8.32
CA ARG A 161 15.55 0.85 7.53
C ARG A 161 15.21 2.03 8.43
N VAL A 162 16.17 2.91 8.63
CA VAL A 162 15.90 4.24 9.19
C VAL A 162 15.22 5.04 8.09
N MET A 163 14.03 5.53 8.36
CA MET A 163 13.37 6.46 7.45
C MET A 163 14.12 7.78 7.54
N ASP A 164 14.83 8.15 6.47
CA ASP A 164 15.48 9.46 6.42
C ASP A 164 14.49 10.58 6.68
N ARG A 165 14.92 11.56 7.46
CA ARG A 165 14.15 12.79 7.68
C ARG A 165 13.94 13.44 6.32
N TYR A 166 12.71 13.44 5.85
CA TYR A 166 12.38 14.33 4.76
C TYR A 166 12.52 15.76 5.30
N ARG A 167 13.56 16.45 4.84
CA ARG A 167 13.59 17.91 4.97
C ARG A 167 12.40 18.44 4.15
N PHE A 168 11.52 19.15 4.83
CA PHE A 168 10.46 19.94 4.23
C PHE A 168 11.07 21.10 3.43
#